data_86f274fdd45f7bcf6ae693b81a1e8c67
#
_entry.id   86f274fdd45f7bcf6ae693b81a1e8c67
#
_cell.length_a   1.000
_cell.length_b   1.000
_cell.length_c   1.000
_cell.angle_alpha   90.00
_cell.angle_beta   90.00
_cell.angle_gamma   90.00
#
_symmetry.space_group_name_H-M   'P 1'
#
loop_
_entity.id
_entity.type
_entity.pdbx_description
1 polymer ?
#
loop_
_entity_poly.entity_id
_entity_poly.type
_entity_poly.pdbx_seq_one_letter_code
_entity_poly.pdbx_strand_id
1 'polypeptide(L)'
;PMKVTSIKSKLDVRYYKINPENKDIQLLLHLLFSDQTMLTYIDPYKENRYKNFCHMMMNVEEVPFDSYPEYERSTLNTLVNLGCIRIDDDGMVRVVDQFDFTLYKLLYDYGVIPSYFMYANNTGKIDVLLDKGWVLPSDNLLTPKEQDYYSYYLDNERFDDGPAYRNRYAHANKVKTSDDEKGHKYAYYRMLLLLMILLLRIED
;
A
#
# COMPACT_ATOMS: atom_id res chain seq x y z
N PRO A 1 -23.60 4.52 17.73
CA PRO A 1 -23.67 4.69 16.29
C PRO A 1 -22.56 3.87 15.62
N MET A 2 -22.93 3.10 14.59
CA MET A 2 -21.95 2.29 13.82
C MET A 2 -21.02 3.24 13.07
N LYS A 3 -19.70 2.99 13.15
CA LYS A 3 -18.71 3.76 12.38
C LYS A 3 -18.64 3.23 10.96
N VAL A 4 -18.53 4.10 9.96
CA VAL A 4 -18.34 3.69 8.55
C VAL A 4 -17.11 2.80 8.40
N THR A 5 -16.05 3.07 9.17
CA THR A 5 -14.81 2.29 9.17
C THR A 5 -14.94 0.87 9.74
N SER A 6 -16.06 0.54 10.40
CA SER A 6 -16.32 -0.79 10.98
C SER A 6 -17.35 -1.62 10.19
N ILE A 7 -17.79 -1.15 9.04
CA ILE A 7 -18.71 -1.89 8.17
C ILE A 7 -17.97 -3.09 7.58
N LYS A 8 -18.59 -4.28 7.71
CA LYS A 8 -18.06 -5.52 7.14
C LYS A 8 -18.61 -5.75 5.74
N SER A 9 -17.82 -6.38 4.89
CA SER A 9 -18.27 -6.87 3.59
C SER A 9 -19.08 -8.16 3.76
N LYS A 10 -19.69 -8.64 2.68
CA LYS A 10 -20.36 -9.96 2.63
C LYS A 10 -19.35 -11.10 2.43
N LEU A 11 -18.09 -10.79 2.13
CA LEU A 11 -17.04 -11.77 1.91
C LEU A 11 -16.33 -12.09 3.23
N ASP A 12 -15.97 -13.34 3.46
CA ASP A 12 -15.16 -13.76 4.61
C ASP A 12 -13.78 -13.09 4.59
N VAL A 13 -13.19 -12.97 3.39
CA VAL A 13 -11.97 -12.21 3.17
C VAL A 13 -12.16 -11.33 1.93
N ARG A 14 -12.20 -10.02 2.13
CA ARG A 14 -12.30 -9.05 1.04
C ARG A 14 -10.94 -8.66 0.48
N TYR A 15 -9.95 -8.54 1.36
CA TYR A 15 -8.57 -8.22 0.99
C TYR A 15 -7.60 -8.70 2.07
N TYR A 16 -6.33 -8.77 1.70
CA TYR A 16 -5.21 -9.02 2.60
C TYR A 16 -4.46 -7.72 2.81
N LYS A 17 -4.39 -7.23 4.04
CA LYS A 17 -3.70 -5.98 4.40
C LYS A 17 -2.31 -6.26 4.94
N ILE A 18 -1.39 -5.30 4.79
CA ILE A 18 -0.08 -5.36 5.42
C ILE A 18 -0.26 -5.57 6.94
N ASN A 19 0.54 -6.48 7.50
CA ASN A 19 0.67 -6.62 8.94
C ASN A 19 1.58 -5.49 9.48
N PRO A 20 1.05 -4.51 10.23
CA PRO A 20 1.84 -3.38 10.70
C PRO A 20 2.90 -3.74 11.74
N GLU A 21 2.79 -4.91 12.36
CA GLU A 21 3.72 -5.40 13.38
C GLU A 21 4.90 -6.16 12.76
N ASN A 22 4.79 -6.59 11.50
CA ASN A 22 5.83 -7.34 10.82
C ASN A 22 6.84 -6.39 10.17
N LYS A 23 8.07 -6.39 10.70
CA LYS A 23 9.14 -5.50 10.24
C LYS A 23 9.74 -5.94 8.91
N ASP A 24 9.70 -7.22 8.60
CA ASP A 24 10.31 -7.76 7.37
C ASP A 24 9.60 -7.26 6.13
N ILE A 25 8.25 -7.26 6.11
CA ILE A 25 7.50 -6.73 4.98
C ILE A 25 7.69 -5.21 4.84
N GLN A 26 7.75 -4.48 5.95
CA GLN A 26 8.00 -3.03 5.91
C GLN A 26 9.38 -2.73 5.32
N LEU A 27 10.40 -3.46 5.77
CA LEU A 27 11.77 -3.35 5.25
C LEU A 27 11.82 -3.72 3.76
N LEU A 28 11.24 -4.85 3.38
CA LEU A 28 11.18 -5.30 1.99
C LEU A 28 10.56 -4.23 1.08
N LEU A 29 9.39 -3.71 1.44
CA LEU A 29 8.71 -2.69 0.65
C LEU A 29 9.54 -1.39 0.56
N HIS A 30 10.18 -1.00 1.66
CA HIS A 30 11.08 0.15 1.65
C HIS A 30 12.26 -0.07 0.71
N LEU A 31 12.95 -1.20 0.80
CA LEU A 31 14.12 -1.49 -0.03
C LEU A 31 13.79 -1.59 -1.52
N LEU A 32 12.62 -2.15 -1.87
CA LEU A 32 12.21 -2.31 -3.27
C LEU A 32 11.70 -1.01 -3.91
N PHE A 33 10.95 -0.20 -3.17
CA PHE A 33 10.14 0.88 -3.76
C PHE A 33 10.50 2.29 -3.31
N SER A 34 11.31 2.46 -2.25
CA SER A 34 11.80 3.78 -1.86
C SER A 34 12.81 4.30 -2.87
N ASP A 35 12.78 5.60 -3.12
CA ASP A 35 13.77 6.36 -3.87
C ASP A 35 14.98 6.77 -3.03
N GLN A 36 14.94 6.49 -1.72
CA GLN A 36 16.00 6.83 -0.77
C GLN A 36 17.07 5.76 -0.64
N THR A 37 16.89 4.59 -1.28
CA THR A 37 17.88 3.52 -1.26
C THR A 37 18.93 3.75 -2.33
N MET A 38 20.21 3.44 -2.04
CA MET A 38 21.32 3.54 -2.98
C MET A 38 21.42 2.34 -3.94
N LEU A 39 20.50 1.38 -3.84
CA LEU A 39 20.51 0.13 -4.63
C LEU A 39 20.41 0.35 -6.16
N THR A 40 20.01 1.53 -6.60
CA THR A 40 19.98 1.88 -8.03
C THR A 40 21.25 2.62 -8.50
N TYR A 41 22.12 2.99 -7.55
CA TYR A 41 23.29 3.82 -7.85
C TYR A 41 24.57 2.97 -7.93
N ILE A 42 24.65 2.17 -8.99
CA ILE A 42 25.81 1.31 -9.27
C ILE A 42 26.35 1.53 -10.68
N ASP A 43 27.65 1.30 -10.88
CA ASP A 43 28.20 1.17 -12.20
C ASP A 43 27.72 -0.18 -12.81
N PRO A 44 27.25 -0.21 -14.05
CA PRO A 44 27.23 0.86 -15.06
C PRO A 44 25.93 1.70 -15.09
N TYR A 45 25.03 1.57 -14.14
CA TYR A 45 23.66 2.09 -14.21
C TYR A 45 23.44 3.43 -13.50
N LYS A 46 24.43 4.00 -12.84
CA LYS A 46 24.31 5.25 -12.07
C LYS A 46 23.79 6.46 -12.87
N GLU A 47 23.94 6.46 -14.18
CA GLU A 47 23.43 7.53 -15.06
C GLU A 47 21.98 7.31 -15.48
N ASN A 48 21.44 6.11 -15.32
CA ASN A 48 20.12 5.71 -15.78
C ASN A 48 19.05 6.02 -14.71
N ARG A 49 19.01 6.96 -13.98
CA ARG A 49 17.98 7.48 -13.04
C ARG A 49 16.76 6.58 -12.83
N TYR A 50 16.98 5.32 -12.41
CA TYR A 50 15.88 4.44 -12.05
C TYR A 50 15.16 4.99 -10.82
N LYS A 51 13.82 4.95 -10.84
CA LYS A 51 12.98 5.50 -9.78
C LYS A 51 13.22 4.80 -8.42
N ASN A 52 13.45 3.49 -8.43
CA ASN A 52 13.71 2.65 -7.27
C ASN A 52 14.30 1.30 -7.72
N PHE A 53 14.69 0.47 -6.76
CA PHE A 53 15.32 -0.82 -7.06
C PHE A 53 14.41 -1.76 -7.84
N CYS A 54 13.11 -1.83 -7.51
CA CYS A 54 12.14 -2.62 -8.29
C CYS A 54 12.12 -2.16 -9.76
N HIS A 55 12.07 -0.86 -10.03
CA HIS A 55 12.08 -0.34 -11.40
C HIS A 55 13.38 -0.73 -12.14
N MET A 56 14.53 -0.69 -11.47
CA MET A 56 15.78 -1.14 -12.07
C MET A 56 15.73 -2.63 -12.40
N MET A 57 15.37 -3.49 -11.45
CA MET A 57 15.32 -4.96 -11.62
C MET A 57 14.37 -5.42 -12.73
N MET A 58 13.33 -4.64 -13.03
CA MET A 58 12.37 -4.94 -14.10
C MET A 58 12.79 -4.45 -15.48
N ASN A 59 13.83 -3.60 -15.59
CA ASN A 59 14.26 -2.98 -16.85
C ASN A 59 15.71 -3.28 -17.22
N VAL A 60 16.45 -3.95 -16.35
CA VAL A 60 17.86 -4.28 -16.56
C VAL A 60 18.03 -5.80 -16.57
N GLU A 61 18.69 -6.34 -17.59
CA GLU A 61 18.92 -7.78 -17.71
C GLU A 61 20.05 -8.27 -16.80
N GLU A 62 21.10 -7.46 -16.63
CA GLU A 62 22.29 -7.81 -15.89
C GLU A 62 22.55 -6.83 -14.75
N VAL A 63 22.42 -7.30 -13.51
CA VAL A 63 22.73 -6.55 -12.29
C VAL A 63 23.82 -7.29 -11.52
N PRO A 64 25.12 -6.96 -11.76
CA PRO A 64 26.22 -7.66 -11.12
C PRO A 64 26.27 -7.36 -9.61
N PHE A 65 26.27 -8.41 -8.78
CA PHE A 65 26.39 -8.28 -7.33
C PHE A 65 27.69 -7.59 -6.90
N ASP A 66 28.78 -7.87 -7.61
CA ASP A 66 30.10 -7.30 -7.33
C ASP A 66 30.23 -5.81 -7.66
N SER A 67 29.30 -5.26 -8.43
CA SER A 67 29.24 -3.81 -8.69
C SER A 67 28.75 -3.01 -7.47
N TYR A 68 28.21 -3.70 -6.45
CA TYR A 68 27.77 -3.05 -5.23
C TYR A 68 28.92 -2.91 -4.20
N PRO A 69 29.03 -1.76 -3.52
CA PRO A 69 29.93 -1.63 -2.38
C PRO A 69 29.49 -2.55 -1.22
N GLU A 70 30.41 -2.89 -0.34
CA GLU A 70 30.20 -3.87 0.74
C GLU A 70 28.96 -3.61 1.59
N TYR A 71 28.71 -2.34 1.93
CA TYR A 71 27.54 -1.96 2.72
C TYR A 71 26.22 -2.20 1.98
N GLU A 72 26.18 -2.06 0.65
CA GLU A 72 24.99 -2.35 -0.17
C GLU A 72 24.81 -3.84 -0.42
N ARG A 73 25.91 -4.62 -0.48
CA ARG A 73 25.84 -6.08 -0.57
C ARG A 73 25.14 -6.69 0.66
N SER A 74 25.34 -6.09 1.84
CA SER A 74 24.59 -6.48 3.05
C SER A 74 23.07 -6.26 2.88
N THR A 75 22.68 -5.15 2.26
CA THR A 75 21.27 -4.85 1.95
C THR A 75 20.69 -5.83 0.93
N LEU A 76 21.46 -6.16 -0.13
CA LEU A 76 21.05 -7.19 -1.11
C LEU A 76 20.90 -8.56 -0.45
N ASN A 77 21.83 -8.97 0.41
CA ASN A 77 21.72 -10.22 1.16
C ASN A 77 20.46 -10.25 2.05
N THR A 78 20.04 -9.11 2.59
CA THR A 78 18.75 -9.02 3.29
C THR A 78 17.59 -9.33 2.35
N LEU A 79 17.57 -8.79 1.13
CA LEU A 79 16.55 -9.09 0.12
C LEU A 79 16.59 -10.56 -0.34
N VAL A 80 17.77 -11.17 -0.41
CA VAL A 80 17.94 -12.62 -0.67
C VAL A 80 17.32 -13.43 0.46
N ASN A 81 17.61 -13.10 1.71
CA ASN A 81 17.07 -13.78 2.89
C ASN A 81 15.54 -13.65 2.99
N LEU A 82 14.98 -12.53 2.55
CA LEU A 82 13.52 -12.33 2.45
C LEU A 82 12.90 -13.11 1.29
N GLY A 83 13.73 -13.62 0.37
CA GLY A 83 13.32 -14.51 -0.73
C GLY A 83 12.73 -13.80 -1.94
N CYS A 84 13.00 -12.49 -2.12
CA CYS A 84 12.49 -11.75 -3.28
C CYS A 84 13.48 -11.65 -4.44
N ILE A 85 14.77 -11.74 -4.16
CA ILE A 85 15.83 -11.83 -5.15
C ILE A 85 16.74 -13.03 -4.84
N ARG A 86 17.54 -13.41 -5.81
CA ARG A 86 18.62 -14.40 -5.66
C ARG A 86 19.88 -13.89 -6.36
N ILE A 87 21.01 -14.46 -6.00
CA ILE A 87 22.28 -14.26 -6.69
C ILE A 87 22.58 -15.58 -7.41
N ASP A 88 22.66 -15.53 -8.74
CA ASP A 88 22.95 -16.70 -9.57
C ASP A 88 24.45 -17.09 -9.51
N ASP A 89 24.80 -18.25 -10.04
CA ASP A 89 26.18 -18.77 -10.08
C ASP A 89 27.11 -17.85 -10.91
N ASP A 90 26.56 -17.07 -11.82
CA ASP A 90 27.26 -16.05 -12.61
C ASP A 90 27.46 -14.72 -11.86
N GLY A 91 27.05 -14.64 -10.59
CA GLY A 91 27.16 -13.44 -9.76
C GLY A 91 26.13 -12.37 -10.08
N MET A 92 25.07 -12.68 -10.82
CA MET A 92 24.01 -11.72 -11.16
C MET A 92 22.86 -11.75 -10.16
N VAL A 93 22.40 -10.58 -9.78
CA VAL A 93 21.20 -10.40 -8.95
C VAL A 93 19.96 -10.57 -9.83
N ARG A 94 19.08 -11.48 -9.46
CA ARG A 94 17.87 -11.79 -10.22
C ARG A 94 16.63 -11.78 -9.33
N VAL A 95 15.51 -11.41 -9.91
CA VAL A 95 14.19 -11.54 -9.28
C VAL A 95 13.84 -13.04 -9.17
N VAL A 96 13.36 -13.48 -8.01
CA VAL A 96 12.93 -14.88 -7.81
C VAL A 96 11.65 -15.15 -8.60
N ASP A 97 10.66 -14.25 -8.48
CA ASP A 97 9.38 -14.36 -9.18
C ASP A 97 8.83 -12.94 -9.47
N GLN A 98 8.54 -12.66 -10.75
CA GLN A 98 8.00 -11.38 -11.17
C GLN A 98 6.59 -11.11 -10.62
N PHE A 99 5.80 -12.17 -10.42
CA PHE A 99 4.46 -12.02 -9.86
C PHE A 99 4.50 -11.54 -8.40
N ASP A 100 5.47 -12.03 -7.61
CA ASP A 100 5.66 -11.56 -6.23
C ASP A 100 5.92 -10.04 -6.19
N PHE A 101 6.70 -9.52 -7.13
CA PHE A 101 6.93 -8.07 -7.25
C PHE A 101 5.64 -7.30 -7.54
N THR A 102 4.70 -7.89 -8.28
CA THR A 102 3.37 -7.30 -8.48
C THR A 102 2.58 -7.25 -7.16
N LEU A 103 2.62 -8.32 -6.35
CA LEU A 103 1.98 -8.35 -5.04
C LEU A 103 2.61 -7.33 -4.09
N TYR A 104 3.93 -7.24 -4.04
CA TYR A 104 4.64 -6.24 -3.24
C TYR A 104 4.30 -4.82 -3.69
N LYS A 105 4.14 -4.59 -4.99
CA LYS A 105 3.72 -3.29 -5.52
C LYS A 105 2.31 -2.91 -5.08
N LEU A 106 1.37 -3.86 -5.10
CA LEU A 106 0.01 -3.64 -4.58
C LEU A 106 0.04 -3.27 -3.09
N LEU A 107 0.85 -3.99 -2.29
CA LEU A 107 1.01 -3.68 -0.87
C LEU A 107 1.63 -2.29 -0.67
N TYR A 108 2.66 -1.93 -1.43
CA TYR A 108 3.28 -0.61 -1.34
C TYR A 108 2.33 0.52 -1.71
N ASP A 109 1.66 0.40 -2.86
CA ASP A 109 0.79 1.47 -3.39
C ASP A 109 -0.51 1.61 -2.62
N TYR A 110 -1.14 0.48 -2.25
CA TYR A 110 -2.50 0.46 -1.71
C TYR A 110 -2.58 -0.03 -0.26
N GLY A 111 -1.53 -0.68 0.24
CA GLY A 111 -1.51 -1.31 1.57
C GLY A 111 -2.28 -2.62 1.63
N VAL A 112 -2.83 -3.10 0.52
CA VAL A 112 -3.68 -4.28 0.45
C VAL A 112 -3.51 -5.04 -0.87
N ILE A 113 -3.83 -6.35 -0.84
CA ILE A 113 -4.05 -7.19 -2.01
C ILE A 113 -5.52 -7.58 -2.01
N PRO A 114 -6.32 -7.22 -3.03
CA PRO A 114 -7.72 -7.64 -3.12
C PRO A 114 -7.84 -9.16 -3.29
N SER A 115 -8.80 -9.80 -2.61
CA SER A 115 -8.98 -11.26 -2.69
C SER A 115 -9.29 -11.74 -4.10
N TYR A 116 -10.12 -11.00 -4.86
CA TYR A 116 -10.45 -11.36 -6.24
C TYR A 116 -9.24 -11.43 -7.16
N PHE A 117 -8.20 -10.62 -6.90
CA PHE A 117 -6.96 -10.65 -7.67
C PHE A 117 -6.23 -12.00 -7.49
N MET A 118 -6.28 -12.56 -6.30
CA MET A 118 -5.65 -13.85 -6.00
C MET A 118 -6.39 -15.01 -6.62
N TYR A 119 -7.73 -15.01 -6.61
CA TYR A 119 -8.53 -16.07 -7.25
C TYR A 119 -8.26 -16.18 -8.76
N ALA A 120 -8.05 -15.04 -9.42
CA ALA A 120 -7.76 -15.01 -10.84
C ALA A 120 -6.33 -15.45 -11.19
N ASN A 121 -5.36 -15.28 -10.29
CA ASN A 121 -3.95 -15.39 -10.65
C ASN A 121 -3.20 -16.53 -9.97
N ASN A 122 -3.27 -16.73 -8.69
CA ASN A 122 -2.63 -17.85 -7.97
C ASN A 122 -2.84 -17.74 -6.44
N THR A 123 -3.64 -18.62 -5.87
CA THR A 123 -3.93 -18.63 -4.43
C THR A 123 -2.71 -19.01 -3.58
N GLY A 124 -1.84 -19.92 -4.04
CA GLY A 124 -0.68 -20.38 -3.27
C GLY A 124 0.33 -19.28 -2.91
N LYS A 125 0.35 -18.18 -3.67
CA LYS A 125 1.23 -17.05 -3.35
C LYS A 125 0.79 -16.30 -2.10
N ILE A 126 -0.52 -16.18 -1.87
CA ILE A 126 -1.03 -15.51 -0.67
C ILE A 126 -0.76 -16.35 0.59
N ASP A 127 -0.80 -17.68 0.46
CA ASP A 127 -0.49 -18.57 1.59
C ASP A 127 0.93 -18.34 2.09
N VAL A 128 1.89 -18.16 1.17
CA VAL A 128 3.29 -17.82 1.54
C VAL A 128 3.37 -16.49 2.30
N LEU A 129 2.61 -15.46 1.88
CA LEU A 129 2.59 -14.16 2.57
C LEU A 129 1.92 -14.25 3.95
N LEU A 130 0.88 -15.09 4.09
CA LEU A 130 0.21 -15.36 5.35
C LEU A 130 1.14 -16.14 6.31
N ASP A 131 1.81 -17.18 5.83
CA ASP A 131 2.74 -18.00 6.62
C ASP A 131 3.93 -17.18 7.14
N LYS A 132 4.43 -16.25 6.33
CA LYS A 132 5.45 -15.27 6.76
C LYS A 132 4.89 -14.22 7.72
N GLY A 133 3.58 -14.17 7.93
CA GLY A 133 2.91 -13.13 8.72
C GLY A 133 3.04 -11.73 8.12
N TRP A 134 3.29 -11.61 6.81
CA TRP A 134 3.47 -10.34 6.12
C TRP A 134 2.14 -9.63 5.86
N VAL A 135 1.08 -10.40 5.70
CA VAL A 135 -0.27 -9.88 5.50
C VAL A 135 -1.26 -10.51 6.46
N LEU A 136 -2.38 -9.83 6.68
CA LEU A 136 -3.49 -10.29 7.51
C LEU A 136 -4.78 -10.25 6.67
N PRO A 137 -5.63 -11.28 6.74
CA PRO A 137 -6.93 -11.26 6.08
C PRO A 137 -7.86 -10.22 6.72
N SER A 138 -8.73 -9.63 5.94
CA SER A 138 -9.70 -8.65 6.39
C SER A 138 -11.02 -8.77 5.64
N ASP A 139 -12.11 -8.74 6.40
CA ASP A 139 -13.48 -8.70 5.93
C ASP A 139 -14.08 -7.28 5.94
N ASN A 140 -13.30 -6.26 6.27
CA ASN A 140 -13.77 -4.88 6.26
C ASN A 140 -14.17 -4.44 4.85
N LEU A 141 -15.28 -3.68 4.76
CA LEU A 141 -15.75 -3.15 3.49
C LEU A 141 -14.76 -2.18 2.84
N LEU A 142 -14.19 -1.28 3.67
CA LEU A 142 -13.23 -0.26 3.25
C LEU A 142 -11.81 -0.68 3.60
N THR A 143 -10.89 -0.49 2.66
CA THR A 143 -9.44 -0.65 2.89
C THR A 143 -8.93 0.35 3.92
N PRO A 144 -7.75 0.14 4.54
CA PRO A 144 -7.20 1.09 5.52
C PRO A 144 -7.08 2.52 4.98
N LYS A 145 -6.60 2.71 3.74
CA LYS A 145 -6.50 4.05 3.12
C LYS A 145 -7.86 4.69 2.86
N GLU A 146 -8.87 3.90 2.50
CA GLU A 146 -10.24 4.39 2.37
C GLU A 146 -10.81 4.78 3.74
N GLN A 147 -10.57 3.98 4.78
CA GLN A 147 -10.97 4.32 6.15
C GLN A 147 -10.35 5.63 6.62
N ASP A 148 -9.05 5.86 6.33
CA ASP A 148 -8.38 7.12 6.62
C ASP A 148 -9.01 8.29 5.87
N TYR A 149 -9.32 8.11 4.59
CA TYR A 149 -10.00 9.11 3.78
C TYR A 149 -11.38 9.48 4.34
N TYR A 150 -12.17 8.49 4.76
CA TYR A 150 -13.46 8.73 5.40
C TYR A 150 -13.31 9.44 6.75
N SER A 151 -12.36 8.99 7.58
CA SER A 151 -12.11 9.61 8.89
C SER A 151 -11.68 11.07 8.73
N TYR A 152 -10.80 11.39 7.79
CA TYR A 152 -10.37 12.75 7.51
C TYR A 152 -11.53 13.69 7.22
N TYR A 153 -12.52 13.25 6.42
CA TYR A 153 -13.65 14.11 6.05
C TYR A 153 -14.80 14.08 7.06
N LEU A 154 -15.03 12.98 7.76
CA LEU A 154 -16.24 12.81 8.57
C LEU A 154 -16.04 13.13 10.04
N ASP A 155 -14.87 12.81 10.60
CA ASP A 155 -14.63 12.93 12.04
C ASP A 155 -13.18 13.35 12.34
N ASN A 156 -12.89 13.60 13.62
CA ASN A 156 -11.54 13.96 14.09
C ASN A 156 -10.87 12.78 14.82
N GLU A 157 -11.26 11.54 14.51
CA GLU A 157 -10.76 10.39 15.27
C GLU A 157 -9.28 10.10 14.98
N ARG A 158 -8.88 10.27 13.73
CA ARG A 158 -7.51 9.99 13.25
C ARG A 158 -6.76 11.23 12.78
N PHE A 159 -7.47 12.28 12.41
CA PHE A 159 -6.91 13.50 11.81
C PHE A 159 -7.53 14.74 12.46
N ASP A 160 -6.70 15.53 13.14
CA ASP A 160 -7.13 16.74 13.82
C ASP A 160 -7.34 17.94 12.87
N ASP A 161 -6.73 17.89 11.68
CA ASP A 161 -6.75 18.94 10.66
C ASP A 161 -7.83 18.73 9.59
N GLY A 162 -8.61 17.65 9.69
CA GLY A 162 -9.71 17.35 8.77
C GLY A 162 -10.93 18.26 8.97
N PRO A 163 -11.80 18.41 7.94
CA PRO A 163 -12.99 19.24 8.00
C PRO A 163 -14.09 18.72 8.93
N ALA A 164 -14.01 17.43 9.35
CA ALA A 164 -14.92 16.76 10.30
C ALA A 164 -16.40 17.05 10.04
N TYR A 165 -16.86 16.88 8.81
CA TYR A 165 -18.21 17.26 8.37
C TYR A 165 -19.33 16.65 9.23
N ARG A 166 -19.19 15.37 9.64
CA ARG A 166 -20.16 14.74 10.52
C ARG A 166 -20.31 15.52 11.83
N ASN A 167 -19.21 15.87 12.48
CA ASN A 167 -19.24 16.60 13.75
C ASN A 167 -19.80 18.01 13.55
N ARG A 168 -19.44 18.67 12.45
CA ARG A 168 -19.90 20.01 12.10
C ARG A 168 -21.40 20.07 11.84
N TYR A 169 -21.96 19.11 11.10
CA TYR A 169 -23.38 19.14 10.71
C TYR A 169 -24.30 18.36 11.66
N ALA A 170 -23.82 17.30 12.31
CA ALA A 170 -24.65 16.53 13.25
C ALA A 170 -24.90 17.26 14.58
N HIS A 171 -23.97 18.11 15.00
CA HIS A 171 -24.10 18.83 16.27
C HIS A 171 -24.60 20.27 16.12
N ALA A 172 -25.13 20.66 14.95
CA ALA A 172 -25.70 21.96 14.67
C ALA A 172 -24.84 23.14 15.19
N ASN A 173 -23.53 22.99 15.17
CA ASN A 173 -22.63 24.10 15.48
C ASN A 173 -22.95 25.25 14.51
N LYS A 174 -23.39 26.40 15.04
CA LYS A 174 -23.83 27.57 14.29
C LYS A 174 -22.82 27.86 13.16
N VAL A 175 -23.23 27.53 11.96
CA VAL A 175 -22.50 27.88 10.76
C VAL A 175 -22.61 29.36 10.58
N LYS A 176 -21.53 30.12 10.67
CA LYS A 176 -21.50 31.55 10.47
C LYS A 176 -21.83 31.91 9.02
N THR A 177 -22.74 32.83 8.82
CA THR A 177 -23.68 32.92 7.73
C THR A 177 -23.25 33.63 6.44
N SER A 178 -22.06 34.11 6.21
CA SER A 178 -21.80 34.90 4.98
C SER A 178 -20.68 34.41 4.06
N ASP A 179 -19.67 33.73 4.61
CA ASP A 179 -18.58 33.20 3.78
C ASP A 179 -18.78 31.71 3.41
N ASP A 180 -19.89 31.14 3.79
CA ASP A 180 -20.07 29.70 3.96
C ASP A 180 -20.87 29.00 2.87
N GLU A 181 -21.51 29.71 1.92
CA GLU A 181 -22.30 29.05 0.86
C GLU A 181 -21.41 28.15 -0.03
N LYS A 182 -20.22 28.61 -0.36
CA LYS A 182 -19.25 27.80 -1.11
C LYS A 182 -18.74 26.62 -0.26
N GLY A 183 -18.49 26.84 1.01
CA GLY A 183 -18.07 25.81 1.96
C GLY A 183 -19.14 24.73 2.14
N HIS A 184 -20.43 25.12 2.22
CA HIS A 184 -21.53 24.16 2.29
C HIS A 184 -21.70 23.35 1.02
N LYS A 185 -21.61 23.96 -0.16
CA LYS A 185 -21.65 23.26 -1.44
C LYS A 185 -20.50 22.24 -1.53
N TYR A 186 -19.30 22.64 -1.12
CA TYR A 186 -18.14 21.75 -1.11
C TYR A 186 -18.34 20.56 -0.18
N ALA A 187 -18.82 20.80 1.04
CA ALA A 187 -19.13 19.75 2.00
C ALA A 187 -20.20 18.79 1.46
N TYR A 188 -21.28 19.33 0.87
CA TYR A 188 -22.34 18.53 0.25
C TYR A 188 -21.81 17.62 -0.84
N TYR A 189 -21.04 18.15 -1.82
CA TYR A 189 -20.49 17.32 -2.89
C TYR A 189 -19.49 16.30 -2.38
N ARG A 190 -18.71 16.63 -1.36
CA ARG A 190 -17.78 15.69 -0.76
C ARG A 190 -18.51 14.55 -0.05
N MET A 191 -19.54 14.85 0.72
CA MET A 191 -20.35 13.84 1.38
C MET A 191 -21.08 12.95 0.37
N LEU A 192 -21.59 13.52 -0.72
CA LEU A 192 -22.20 12.76 -1.81
C LEU A 192 -21.19 11.79 -2.46
N LEU A 193 -19.96 12.26 -2.72
CA LEU A 193 -18.88 11.41 -3.24
C LEU A 193 -18.55 10.25 -2.29
N LEU A 194 -18.42 10.51 -1.00
CA LEU A 194 -18.20 9.47 0.01
C LEU A 194 -19.33 8.44 0.00
N LEU A 195 -20.58 8.90 -0.07
CA LEU A 195 -21.73 7.99 -0.16
C LEU A 195 -21.69 7.15 -1.43
N MET A 196 -21.35 7.73 -2.57
CA MET A 196 -21.21 7.00 -3.84
C MET A 196 -20.12 5.93 -3.76
N ILE A 197 -18.95 6.25 -3.20
CA ILE A 197 -17.87 5.28 -2.99
C ILE A 197 -18.37 4.13 -2.10
N LEU A 198 -19.05 4.44 -1.00
CA LEU A 198 -19.58 3.43 -0.10
C LEU A 198 -20.58 2.49 -0.79
N LEU A 199 -21.50 3.04 -1.58
CA LEU A 199 -22.47 2.25 -2.34
C LEU A 199 -21.79 1.33 -3.34
N LEU A 200 -20.80 1.82 -4.09
CA LEU A 200 -20.01 1.00 -5.01
C LEU A 200 -19.30 -0.14 -4.27
N ARG A 201 -18.76 0.11 -3.08
CA ARG A 201 -18.10 -0.93 -2.29
C ARG A 201 -19.07 -1.97 -1.72
N ILE A 202 -20.34 -1.63 -1.51
CA ILE A 202 -21.38 -2.58 -1.07
C ILE A 202 -21.82 -3.48 -2.21
N GLU A 203 -21.83 -2.97 -3.44
CA GLU A 203 -22.21 -3.70 -4.63
C GLU A 203 -21.11 -4.66 -5.14
N ASP A 204 -19.83 -4.31 -4.95
CA ASP A 204 -18.69 -5.19 -5.22
C ASP A 204 -18.66 -6.44 -4.30
#